data_354c9c4808f39da80e9b31e6b17c4ca6
#
_entry.id   354c9c4808f39da80e9b31e6b17c4ca6
#
_cell.length_a   1.000
_cell.length_b   1.000
_cell.length_c   1.000
_cell.angle_alpha   90.00
_cell.angle_beta   90.00
_cell.angle_gamma   90.00
#
_symmetry.space_group_name_H-M   'P 1'
#
loop_
_entity.id
_entity.type
_entity.pdbx_description
1 polymer ?
#
loop_
_entity_poly.entity_id
_entity_poly.type
_entity_poly.pdbx_seq_one_letter_code
_entity_poly.pdbx_strand_id
1 'polypeptide(L)'
;MNPECEPFKLCTLCGSRWPELETFVLDLELKVEGYQANFVDPDYGLFLVTHEIEGCGTTLAVWANDFRHLHTGPLYADRHTGQEHCTGQCLERNRVEDCDAPCDMAWVRHVLQWLRRHELPPHLAAVAS
;
A
#
# COMPACT_ATOMS: atom_id res chain seq x y z
N MET A 1 17.35 -22.50 10.04
CA MET A 1 17.00 -21.19 9.44
C MET A 1 16.50 -20.24 10.53
N ASN A 2 16.98 -19.04 10.50
CA ASN A 2 16.59 -18.04 11.48
C ASN A 2 15.23 -17.45 11.11
N PRO A 3 14.20 -17.48 11.98
CA PRO A 3 12.90 -16.88 11.69
C PRO A 3 12.98 -15.37 11.41
N GLU A 4 14.03 -14.71 11.88
CA GLU A 4 14.24 -13.30 11.60
C GLU A 4 14.53 -13.01 10.13
N CYS A 5 14.80 -14.04 9.35
CA CYS A 5 15.11 -13.93 7.92
C CYS A 5 13.87 -14.07 7.05
N GLU A 6 12.68 -14.12 7.63
CA GLU A 6 11.46 -14.14 6.83
C GLU A 6 11.30 -12.82 6.09
N PRO A 7 11.06 -12.88 4.77
CA PRO A 7 10.92 -11.64 3.99
C PRO A 7 9.60 -10.95 4.29
N PHE A 8 9.56 -9.65 4.08
CA PHE A 8 8.31 -8.91 4.11
C PHE A 8 7.29 -9.50 3.15
N LYS A 9 7.75 -9.85 1.93
CA LYS A 9 6.89 -10.46 0.93
C LYS A 9 7.69 -11.45 0.07
N LEU A 10 7.03 -12.51 -0.35
CA LEU A 10 7.58 -13.52 -1.24
C LEU A 10 6.62 -13.69 -2.42
N CYS A 11 7.16 -13.63 -3.64
CA CYS A 11 6.38 -13.97 -4.83
C CYS A 11 6.44 -15.49 -5.02
N THR A 12 5.32 -16.17 -4.79
CA THR A 12 5.28 -17.62 -4.89
C THR A 12 5.37 -18.12 -6.32
N LEU A 13 5.12 -17.25 -7.30
CA LEU A 13 5.20 -17.64 -8.70
C LEU A 13 6.64 -17.69 -9.21
N CYS A 14 7.42 -16.62 -8.94
CA CYS A 14 8.78 -16.52 -9.47
C CYS A 14 9.88 -16.68 -8.43
N GLY A 15 9.53 -16.74 -7.15
CA GLY A 15 10.49 -16.91 -6.07
C GLY A 15 11.17 -15.63 -5.61
N SER A 16 10.85 -14.49 -6.19
CA SER A 16 11.43 -13.22 -5.76
C SER A 16 11.07 -12.91 -4.30
N ARG A 17 11.99 -12.28 -3.60
CA ARG A 17 11.83 -11.94 -2.19
C ARG A 17 12.11 -10.46 -1.96
N TRP A 18 11.30 -9.85 -1.12
CA TRP A 18 11.52 -8.50 -0.64
C TRP A 18 11.79 -8.61 0.86
N PRO A 19 13.06 -8.52 1.29
CA PRO A 19 13.40 -8.76 2.69
C PRO A 19 12.71 -7.81 3.65
N GLU A 20 12.54 -6.55 3.23
CA GLU A 20 11.96 -5.51 4.07
C GLU A 20 10.87 -4.78 3.29
N LEU A 21 9.97 -4.11 4.03
CA LEU A 21 8.92 -3.32 3.41
C LEU A 21 9.51 -2.23 2.50
N GLU A 22 10.62 -1.64 2.92
CA GLU A 22 11.29 -0.58 2.16
C GLU A 22 11.78 -1.07 0.80
N THR A 23 12.33 -2.30 0.76
CA THR A 23 12.75 -2.89 -0.53
C THR A 23 11.57 -3.13 -1.45
N PHE A 24 10.42 -3.48 -0.88
CA PHE A 24 9.19 -3.64 -1.65
C PHE A 24 8.71 -2.31 -2.24
N VAL A 25 8.69 -1.26 -1.41
CA VAL A 25 8.24 0.07 -1.86
C VAL A 25 9.13 0.60 -2.99
N LEU A 26 10.45 0.40 -2.87
CA LEU A 26 11.42 1.00 -3.80
C LEU A 26 11.62 0.18 -5.09
N ASP A 27 11.03 -0.99 -5.20
CA ASP A 27 11.19 -1.84 -6.38
C ASP A 27 10.38 -1.29 -7.56
N LEU A 28 11.08 -0.82 -8.59
CA LEU A 28 10.48 -0.22 -9.77
C LEU A 28 9.73 -1.22 -10.66
N GLU A 29 9.92 -2.50 -10.42
CA GLU A 29 9.24 -3.56 -11.17
C GLU A 29 7.89 -3.95 -10.57
N LEU A 30 7.49 -3.27 -9.49
CA LEU A 30 6.19 -3.44 -8.87
C LEU A 30 5.28 -2.29 -9.29
N LYS A 31 4.08 -2.65 -9.78
CA LYS A 31 3.10 -1.66 -10.21
C LYS A 31 1.81 -1.81 -9.42
N VAL A 32 1.36 -0.73 -8.79
CA VAL A 32 0.09 -0.75 -8.07
C VAL A 32 -1.05 -0.83 -9.09
N GLU A 33 -1.85 -1.89 -8.99
CA GLU A 33 -2.98 -2.13 -9.88
C GLU A 33 -4.31 -1.77 -9.24
N GLY A 34 -4.40 -1.82 -7.92
CA GLY A 34 -5.66 -1.54 -7.27
C GLY A 34 -5.57 -1.47 -5.77
N TYR A 35 -6.70 -1.09 -5.17
CA TYR A 35 -6.85 -1.02 -3.73
C TYR A 35 -8.25 -1.54 -3.39
N GLN A 36 -8.29 -2.60 -2.60
CA GLN A 36 -9.55 -3.16 -2.11
C GLN A 36 -9.76 -2.67 -0.69
N ALA A 37 -10.68 -1.71 -0.53
CA ALA A 37 -10.96 -1.11 0.76
C ALA A 37 -11.66 -2.11 1.68
N ASN A 38 -11.32 -2.04 2.97
CA ASN A 38 -12.05 -2.78 4.00
C ASN A 38 -12.84 -1.75 4.82
N PHE A 39 -14.17 -1.79 4.70
CA PHE A 39 -15.03 -0.79 5.33
C PHE A 39 -15.32 -1.11 6.80
N VAL A 40 -14.99 -2.31 7.25
CA VAL A 40 -15.10 -2.68 8.67
C VAL A 40 -13.88 -2.15 9.43
N ASP A 41 -12.69 -2.36 8.85
CA ASP A 41 -11.44 -1.91 9.44
C ASP A 41 -10.48 -1.51 8.32
N PRO A 42 -10.19 -0.21 8.16
CA PRO A 42 -9.31 0.25 7.08
C PRO A 42 -7.91 -0.36 7.09
N ASP A 43 -7.43 -0.78 8.26
CA ASP A 43 -6.12 -1.42 8.40
C ASP A 43 -6.02 -2.71 7.57
N TYR A 44 -7.14 -3.36 7.31
CA TYR A 44 -7.17 -4.62 6.59
C TYR A 44 -7.62 -4.48 5.14
N GLY A 45 -7.51 -3.28 4.58
CA GLY A 45 -7.58 -3.11 3.14
C GLY A 45 -6.38 -3.77 2.46
N LEU A 46 -6.51 -4.06 1.18
CA LEU A 46 -5.46 -4.72 0.40
C LEU A 46 -5.00 -3.83 -0.74
N PHE A 47 -3.69 -3.67 -0.85
CA PHE A 47 -3.08 -3.10 -2.06
C PHE A 47 -2.76 -4.25 -3.00
N LEU A 48 -3.16 -4.10 -4.25
CA LEU A 48 -2.92 -5.10 -5.29
C LEU A 48 -1.79 -4.60 -6.17
N VAL A 49 -0.69 -5.36 -6.19
CA VAL A 49 0.56 -4.94 -6.83
C VAL A 49 1.03 -6.02 -7.79
N THR A 50 1.24 -5.67 -9.03
CA THR A 50 1.68 -6.61 -10.05
C THR A 50 3.20 -6.58 -10.18
N HIS A 51 3.81 -7.76 -10.16
CA HIS A 51 5.25 -7.92 -10.35
C HIS A 51 5.55 -7.98 -11.84
N GLU A 52 5.91 -6.84 -12.42
CA GLU A 52 6.07 -6.69 -13.86
C GLU A 52 7.48 -7.05 -14.31
N ILE A 53 7.80 -8.34 -14.24
CA ILE A 53 9.07 -8.83 -14.79
C ILE A 53 8.77 -9.98 -15.75
N GLU A 54 9.69 -10.21 -16.68
CA GLU A 54 9.59 -11.31 -17.61
C GLU A 54 9.58 -12.64 -16.83
N GLY A 55 8.65 -13.50 -17.18
CA GLY A 55 8.49 -14.78 -16.49
C GLY A 55 7.62 -14.75 -15.25
N CYS A 56 7.07 -13.59 -14.90
CA CYS A 56 6.16 -13.46 -13.76
C CYS A 56 4.86 -12.77 -14.17
N GLY A 57 4.62 -11.53 -13.73
CA GLY A 57 3.39 -10.82 -14.04
C GLY A 57 2.26 -11.11 -13.06
N THR A 58 2.57 -11.79 -11.95
CA THR A 58 1.54 -12.10 -10.95
C THR A 58 1.18 -10.87 -10.13
N THR A 59 -0.05 -10.84 -9.63
CA THR A 59 -0.51 -9.77 -8.75
C THR A 59 -0.42 -10.24 -7.30
N LEU A 60 0.25 -9.45 -6.49
CA LEU A 60 0.45 -9.71 -5.06
C LEU A 60 -0.51 -8.84 -4.26
N ALA A 61 -1.00 -9.36 -3.13
CA ALA A 61 -1.83 -8.60 -2.22
C ALA A 61 -1.04 -8.35 -0.93
N VAL A 62 -1.00 -7.08 -0.49
CA VAL A 62 -0.35 -6.71 0.77
C VAL A 62 -1.33 -5.90 1.62
N TRP A 63 -1.22 -6.05 2.94
CA TRP A 63 -2.12 -5.37 3.88
C TRP A 63 -1.78 -3.89 4.01
N ALA A 64 -2.80 -3.04 3.98
CA ALA A 64 -2.60 -1.61 4.19
C ALA A 64 -1.93 -1.32 5.54
N ASN A 65 -2.28 -2.09 6.57
CA ASN A 65 -1.74 -1.90 7.92
C ASN A 65 -0.21 -2.02 7.96
N ASP A 66 0.38 -2.85 7.11
CA ASP A 66 1.83 -3.01 7.06
C ASP A 66 2.54 -1.72 6.63
N PHE A 67 1.82 -0.82 5.96
CA PHE A 67 2.37 0.44 5.46
C PHE A 67 1.98 1.65 6.31
N ARG A 68 1.30 1.43 7.44
CA ARG A 68 0.76 2.53 8.25
C ARG A 68 1.84 3.50 8.72
N HIS A 69 3.02 3.02 9.02
CA HIS A 69 4.13 3.87 9.47
C HIS A 69 4.65 4.83 8.39
N LEU A 70 4.21 4.66 7.14
CA LEU A 70 4.53 5.59 6.06
C LEU A 70 3.65 6.84 6.11
N HIS A 71 2.56 6.82 6.89
CA HIS A 71 1.65 7.95 6.95
C HIS A 71 2.26 9.12 7.71
N THR A 72 2.15 10.32 7.14
CA THR A 72 2.75 11.53 7.71
C THR A 72 1.72 12.60 8.07
N GLY A 73 0.44 12.35 7.86
CA GLY A 73 -0.62 13.31 8.10
C GLY A 73 -1.55 12.90 9.22
N PRO A 74 -2.68 13.59 9.35
CA PRO A 74 -3.65 13.31 10.41
C PRO A 74 -4.37 11.97 10.17
N LEU A 75 -4.83 11.38 11.26
CA LEU A 75 -5.70 10.21 11.24
C LEU A 75 -7.09 10.65 11.67
N TYR A 76 -8.10 10.35 10.88
CA TYR A 76 -9.47 10.73 11.16
C TYR A 76 -10.25 9.54 11.70
N ALA A 77 -11.20 9.81 12.60
CA ALA A 77 -11.98 8.77 13.25
C ALA A 77 -13.28 8.43 12.52
N ASP A 78 -13.77 9.35 11.69
CA ASP A 78 -15.09 9.24 11.07
C ASP A 78 -15.02 8.76 9.64
N ARG A 79 -15.99 7.89 9.27
CA ARG A 79 -16.13 7.41 7.91
C ARG A 79 -16.96 8.40 7.09
N HIS A 80 -16.43 8.77 5.92
CA HIS A 80 -17.11 9.68 5.00
C HIS A 80 -17.47 9.04 3.66
N THR A 81 -17.13 7.77 3.48
CA THR A 81 -17.41 7.05 2.23
C THR A 81 -18.91 7.05 1.94
N GLY A 82 -19.27 7.45 0.73
CA GLY A 82 -20.67 7.52 0.31
C GLY A 82 -21.39 8.79 0.70
N GLN A 83 -20.75 9.70 1.45
CA GLN A 83 -21.33 10.99 1.79
C GLN A 83 -21.14 11.97 0.62
N GLU A 84 -21.84 13.10 0.70
CA GLU A 84 -21.88 14.08 -0.38
C GLU A 84 -20.50 14.55 -0.84
N HIS A 85 -19.58 14.74 0.06
CA HIS A 85 -18.21 15.18 -0.25
C HIS A 85 -17.25 14.05 -0.61
N CYS A 86 -17.73 12.80 -0.63
CA CYS A 86 -16.90 11.66 -0.97
C CYS A 86 -16.92 11.45 -2.48
N THR A 87 -15.75 11.27 -3.09
CA THR A 87 -15.65 11.02 -4.55
C THR A 87 -16.04 9.60 -4.94
N GLY A 88 -16.19 8.70 -3.95
CA GLY A 88 -16.56 7.32 -4.22
C GLY A 88 -15.39 6.43 -4.63
N GLN A 89 -14.16 6.92 -4.54
CA GLN A 89 -12.98 6.16 -4.96
C GLN A 89 -12.85 4.82 -4.24
N CYS A 90 -13.20 4.78 -2.94
CA CYS A 90 -13.05 3.55 -2.16
C CYS A 90 -14.02 2.45 -2.58
N LEU A 91 -15.02 2.78 -3.38
CA LEU A 91 -15.97 1.82 -3.92
C LEU A 91 -15.48 1.18 -5.21
N GLU A 92 -14.38 1.69 -5.77
CA GLU A 92 -13.84 1.22 -7.04
C GLU A 92 -12.41 0.75 -6.85
N ARG A 93 -12.18 -0.55 -7.04
CA ARG A 93 -10.88 -1.19 -6.77
C ARG A 93 -9.75 -0.64 -7.63
N ASN A 94 -10.06 -0.23 -8.85
CA ASN A 94 -9.04 0.25 -9.79
C ASN A 94 -8.69 1.73 -9.62
N ARG A 95 -9.32 2.42 -8.68
CA ARG A 95 -9.02 3.82 -8.40
C ARG A 95 -8.05 3.90 -7.24
N VAL A 96 -6.81 4.30 -7.55
CA VAL A 96 -5.70 4.27 -6.60
C VAL A 96 -5.18 5.68 -6.25
N GLU A 97 -5.87 6.72 -6.70
CA GLU A 97 -5.46 8.10 -6.44
C GLU A 97 -5.64 8.47 -4.97
N ASP A 98 -4.97 9.54 -4.58
CA ASP A 98 -5.05 10.07 -3.23
C ASP A 98 -6.46 10.60 -2.92
N CYS A 99 -6.74 10.84 -1.64
CA CYS A 99 -8.01 11.39 -1.19
C CYS A 99 -7.75 12.41 -0.08
N ASP A 100 -8.29 13.61 -0.25
CA ASP A 100 -8.12 14.69 0.71
C ASP A 100 -9.24 14.82 1.73
N ALA A 101 -10.26 13.94 1.66
CA ALA A 101 -11.38 14.00 2.59
C ALA A 101 -10.92 13.68 4.02
N PRO A 102 -11.53 14.30 5.05
CA PRO A 102 -11.21 14.01 6.45
C PRO A 102 -11.89 12.71 6.91
N CYS A 103 -11.58 11.62 6.22
CA CYS A 103 -12.21 10.32 6.38
C CYS A 103 -11.23 9.34 7.03
N ASP A 104 -11.75 8.38 7.79
CA ASP A 104 -10.92 7.36 8.44
C ASP A 104 -10.17 6.48 7.43
N MET A 105 -10.57 6.50 6.16
CA MET A 105 -9.91 5.75 5.10
C MET A 105 -8.86 6.56 4.34
N ALA A 106 -8.74 7.86 4.62
CA ALA A 106 -7.84 8.73 3.85
C ALA A 106 -6.37 8.35 4.02
N TRP A 107 -5.96 7.95 5.23
CA TRP A 107 -4.55 7.60 5.47
C TRP A 107 -4.10 6.45 4.58
N VAL A 108 -5.01 5.51 4.29
CA VAL A 108 -4.67 4.34 3.45
C VAL A 108 -4.31 4.80 2.05
N ARG A 109 -5.07 5.75 1.51
CA ARG A 109 -4.76 6.29 0.17
C ARG A 109 -3.49 7.12 0.17
N HIS A 110 -3.21 7.81 1.27
CA HIS A 110 -1.96 8.57 1.38
C HIS A 110 -0.74 7.65 1.37
N VAL A 111 -0.75 6.57 2.14
CA VAL A 111 0.39 5.64 2.16
C VAL A 111 0.53 4.89 0.84
N LEU A 112 -0.58 4.64 0.15
CA LEU A 112 -0.55 4.01 -1.16
C LEU A 112 0.23 4.85 -2.18
N GLN A 113 0.22 6.17 -2.04
CA GLN A 113 0.95 7.03 -2.95
C GLN A 113 2.46 6.83 -2.88
N TRP A 114 3.00 6.57 -1.68
CA TRP A 114 4.42 6.26 -1.55
C TRP A 114 4.78 5.01 -2.34
N LEU A 115 3.95 3.96 -2.23
CA LEU A 115 4.15 2.73 -2.97
C LEU A 115 4.05 2.96 -4.49
N ARG A 116 3.08 3.76 -4.93
CA ARG A 116 2.91 4.08 -6.36
C ARG A 116 4.11 4.83 -6.92
N ARG A 117 4.74 5.69 -6.11
CA ARG A 117 5.88 6.51 -6.53
C ARG A 117 7.22 5.81 -6.35
N HIS A 118 7.23 4.67 -5.67
CA HIS A 118 8.47 3.97 -5.30
C HIS A 118 9.38 4.87 -4.49
N GLU A 119 8.79 5.57 -3.51
CA GLU A 119 9.50 6.51 -2.65
C GLU A 119 9.16 6.23 -1.20
N LEU A 120 10.07 6.60 -0.30
CA LEU A 120 9.84 6.58 1.13
C LEU A 120 9.62 8.00 1.63
N PRO A 121 8.73 8.19 2.64
CA PRO A 121 8.59 9.52 3.23
C PRO A 121 9.89 9.97 3.90
N PRO A 122 10.11 11.29 4.06
CA PRO A 122 11.40 11.80 4.55
C PRO A 122 11.87 11.21 5.87
N HIS A 123 10.96 10.90 6.78
CA HIS A 123 11.35 10.35 8.10
C HIS A 123 11.92 8.92 7.99
N LEU A 124 11.59 8.19 6.92
CA LEU A 124 12.14 6.85 6.68
C LEU A 124 13.33 6.90 5.72
N ALA A 125 13.32 7.81 4.76
CA ALA A 125 14.42 7.95 3.82
C ALA A 125 15.71 8.32 4.55
N ALA A 126 15.63 9.15 5.58
CA ALA A 126 16.78 9.53 6.38
C ALA A 126 17.38 8.34 7.15
N VAL A 127 16.54 7.39 7.53
CA VAL A 127 17.02 6.17 8.22
C VAL A 127 17.63 5.19 7.23
N ALA A 128 17.08 5.13 6.02
CA ALA A 128 17.53 4.18 5.00
C ALA A 128 18.87 4.58 4.38
N SER A 129 19.26 5.84 4.51
CA SER A 129 20.54 6.29 4.01
C SER A 129 21.65 6.12 5.05
#